data_a8e04590044483d8d8982992ced69e34
#
_entry.id   a8e04590044483d8d8982992ced69e34
#
_cell.length_a   1.000
_cell.length_b   1.000
_cell.length_c   1.000
_cell.angle_alpha   90.00
_cell.angle_beta   90.00
_cell.angle_gamma   90.00
#
_symmetry.space_group_name_H-M   'P 1'
#
loop_
_entity.id
_entity.type
_entity.pdbx_description
1 polymer ?
#
loop_
_entity_poly.entity_id
_entity_poly.type
_entity_poly.pdbx_seq_one_letter_code
_entity_poly.pdbx_strand_id
1 'polypeptide(L)'
;MHKQIKSTFQMQKVQPLMQEIQKKFADDPVRQNEEMQKLYAETKFNPLAGCVPMLIQMPIFLAMFQTLREIGYSHPDEVYSFYGMVADLTKTPANVISDGFGAFFPYLVLMLVFALATFLPMVLQNIKNDSAQRNQMLIMGGVMTIFMLWISWSSPAGVLLFWGASSVIGILQQQLTMRHLKRVEAQAEAARIEVEPVKVDVERKAKKKRPAKKH
;
A
#
# COMPACT_ATOMS: atom_id res chain seq x y z
N MET A 1 -1.85 -10.99 -8.01
CA MET A 1 -0.74 -10.07 -7.72
C MET A 1 -0.48 -9.01 -8.80
N HIS A 2 -0.31 -9.34 -10.09
CA HIS A 2 -0.12 -8.32 -11.15
C HIS A 2 -1.18 -7.20 -11.18
N LYS A 3 -2.45 -7.52 -11.00
CA LYS A 3 -3.54 -6.53 -11.00
C LYS A 3 -3.43 -5.54 -9.83
N GLN A 4 -2.97 -5.99 -8.66
CA GLN A 4 -2.77 -5.17 -7.46
C GLN A 4 -1.66 -4.14 -7.62
N ILE A 5 -0.50 -4.59 -8.12
CA ILE A 5 0.66 -3.73 -8.28
C ILE A 5 0.38 -2.70 -9.37
N LYS A 6 -0.36 -3.09 -10.43
CA LYS A 6 -0.85 -2.15 -11.43
C LYS A 6 -1.81 -1.12 -10.82
N SER A 7 -2.70 -1.52 -9.92
CA SER A 7 -3.58 -0.60 -9.18
C SER A 7 -2.80 0.35 -8.28
N THR A 8 -1.78 -0.14 -7.55
CA THR A 8 -0.90 0.71 -6.73
C THR A 8 -0.11 1.71 -7.59
N PHE A 9 0.32 1.30 -8.77
CA PHE A 9 1.00 2.18 -9.72
C PHE A 9 0.07 3.26 -10.28
N GLN A 10 -1.18 2.89 -10.64
CA GLN A 10 -2.21 3.85 -11.03
C GLN A 10 -2.52 4.83 -9.90
N MET A 11 -2.59 4.36 -8.66
CA MET A 11 -2.78 5.20 -7.47
C MET A 11 -1.69 6.28 -7.36
N GLN A 12 -0.42 5.93 -7.57
CA GLN A 12 0.67 6.91 -7.56
C GLN A 12 0.54 8.00 -8.63
N LYS A 13 -0.04 7.67 -9.80
CA LYS A 13 -0.31 8.65 -10.86
C LYS A 13 -1.50 9.55 -10.56
N VAL A 14 -2.53 8.99 -9.96
CA VAL A 14 -3.75 9.71 -9.60
C VAL A 14 -3.56 10.57 -8.36
N GLN A 15 -2.59 10.24 -7.51
CA GLN A 15 -2.31 10.92 -6.24
C GLN A 15 -2.11 12.44 -6.38
N PRO A 16 -1.30 12.98 -7.32
CA PRO A 16 -1.16 14.43 -7.47
C PRO A 16 -2.49 15.12 -7.85
N LEU A 17 -3.30 14.48 -8.71
CA LEU A 17 -4.62 15.00 -9.08
C LEU A 17 -5.59 15.01 -7.90
N MET A 18 -5.54 13.99 -7.06
CA MET A 18 -6.30 13.94 -5.80
C MET A 18 -5.91 15.09 -4.87
N GLN A 19 -4.62 15.41 -4.79
CA GLN A 19 -4.12 16.52 -3.97
C GLN A 19 -4.61 17.88 -4.48
N GLU A 20 -4.64 18.08 -5.79
CA GLU A 20 -5.18 19.31 -6.41
C GLU A 20 -6.67 19.49 -6.08
N ILE A 21 -7.47 18.43 -6.19
CA ILE A 21 -8.89 18.46 -5.83
C ILE A 21 -9.06 18.77 -4.34
N GLN A 22 -8.30 18.11 -3.46
CA GLN A 22 -8.36 18.35 -2.02
C GLN A 22 -7.99 19.79 -1.64
N LYS A 23 -7.00 20.39 -2.29
CA LYS A 23 -6.63 21.79 -2.08
C LYS A 23 -7.67 22.75 -2.62
N LYS A 24 -8.17 22.51 -3.84
CA LYS A 24 -9.09 23.39 -4.52
C LYS A 24 -10.47 23.49 -3.84
N PHE A 25 -10.89 22.38 -3.22
CA PHE A 25 -12.20 22.27 -2.58
C PHE A 25 -12.07 21.98 -1.07
N ALA A 26 -11.04 22.55 -0.41
CA ALA A 26 -10.80 22.35 1.02
C ALA A 26 -11.98 22.81 1.89
N ASP A 27 -12.68 23.85 1.47
CA ASP A 27 -13.80 24.47 2.19
C ASP A 27 -15.16 23.87 1.82
N ASP A 28 -15.22 22.98 0.80
CA ASP A 28 -16.47 22.36 0.31
C ASP A 28 -16.32 20.84 0.20
N PRO A 29 -16.56 20.10 1.31
CA PRO A 29 -16.39 18.64 1.33
C PRO A 29 -17.34 17.89 0.40
N VAL A 30 -18.51 18.47 0.06
CA VAL A 30 -19.46 17.84 -0.86
C VAL A 30 -18.90 17.86 -2.27
N ARG A 31 -18.49 19.03 -2.72
CA ARG A 31 -17.86 19.22 -4.03
C ARG A 31 -16.55 18.47 -4.18
N GLN A 32 -15.76 18.43 -3.11
CA GLN A 32 -14.53 17.65 -3.06
C GLN A 32 -14.81 16.15 -3.34
N ASN A 33 -15.83 15.58 -2.69
CA ASN A 33 -16.21 14.18 -2.91
C ASN A 33 -16.74 13.93 -4.33
N GLU A 34 -17.52 14.85 -4.89
CA GLU A 34 -18.01 14.74 -6.27
C GLU A 34 -16.87 14.73 -7.29
N GLU A 35 -15.93 15.65 -7.17
CA GLU A 35 -14.76 15.72 -8.07
C GLU A 35 -13.82 14.53 -7.89
N MET A 36 -13.66 14.02 -6.66
CA MET A 36 -12.93 12.79 -6.41
C MET A 36 -13.58 11.57 -7.08
N GLN A 37 -14.91 11.46 -7.02
CA GLN A 37 -15.65 10.38 -7.72
C GLN A 37 -15.50 10.49 -9.25
N LYS A 38 -15.57 11.70 -9.81
CA LYS A 38 -15.32 11.92 -11.24
C LYS A 38 -13.92 11.49 -11.63
N LEU A 39 -12.90 11.91 -10.85
CA LEU A 39 -11.51 11.51 -11.08
C LEU A 39 -11.34 9.98 -11.08
N TYR A 40 -11.99 9.28 -10.14
CA TYR A 40 -11.94 7.81 -10.09
C TYR A 40 -12.62 7.17 -11.31
N ALA A 41 -13.73 7.73 -11.78
CA ALA A 41 -14.44 7.25 -12.96
C ALA A 41 -13.61 7.48 -14.24
N GLU A 42 -13.03 8.66 -14.43
CA GLU A 42 -12.23 9.02 -15.60
C GLU A 42 -10.93 8.20 -15.68
N THR A 43 -10.26 8.02 -14.55
CA THR A 43 -9.00 7.26 -14.49
C THR A 43 -9.22 5.76 -14.41
N LYS A 44 -10.48 5.29 -14.32
CA LYS A 44 -10.87 3.90 -14.06
C LYS A 44 -10.14 3.33 -12.84
N PHE A 45 -9.88 4.18 -11.86
CA PHE A 45 -9.20 3.83 -10.64
C PHE A 45 -10.20 3.29 -9.60
N ASN A 46 -9.91 2.09 -9.07
CA ASN A 46 -10.70 1.52 -7.99
C ASN A 46 -9.87 1.49 -6.69
N PRO A 47 -10.18 2.35 -5.71
CA PRO A 47 -9.46 2.38 -4.43
C PRO A 47 -9.61 1.08 -3.63
N LEU A 48 -10.72 0.36 -3.81
CA LEU A 48 -10.97 -0.92 -3.12
C LEU A 48 -10.09 -2.06 -3.62
N ALA A 49 -9.53 -1.95 -4.83
CA ALA A 49 -8.62 -2.97 -5.35
C ALA A 49 -7.35 -3.14 -4.51
N GLY A 50 -6.95 -2.11 -3.75
CA GLY A 50 -5.82 -2.14 -2.84
C GLY A 50 -6.05 -2.95 -1.56
N CYS A 51 -7.31 -3.10 -1.10
CA CYS A 51 -7.63 -3.84 0.14
C CYS A 51 -7.99 -5.33 -0.08
N VAL A 52 -8.19 -5.77 -1.33
CA VAL A 52 -8.50 -7.17 -1.67
C VAL A 52 -7.50 -8.16 -1.06
N PRO A 53 -6.16 -7.93 -1.08
CA PRO A 53 -5.23 -8.84 -0.43
C PRO A 53 -5.45 -8.99 1.07
N MET A 54 -5.77 -7.89 1.72
CA MET A 54 -6.04 -7.90 3.15
C MET A 54 -7.26 -8.78 3.49
N LEU A 55 -8.31 -8.71 2.65
CA LEU A 55 -9.49 -9.57 2.80
C LEU A 55 -9.17 -11.05 2.60
N ILE A 56 -8.31 -11.38 1.63
CA ILE A 56 -7.85 -12.76 1.39
C ILE A 56 -6.93 -13.23 2.52
N GLN A 57 -6.13 -12.34 3.08
CA GLN A 57 -5.22 -12.64 4.19
C GLN A 57 -5.93 -12.93 5.50
N MET A 58 -7.12 -12.32 5.74
CA MET A 58 -7.85 -12.46 7.00
C MET A 58 -8.17 -13.91 7.39
N PRO A 59 -8.72 -14.77 6.51
CA PRO A 59 -8.96 -16.17 6.86
C PRO A 59 -7.68 -16.93 7.22
N ILE A 60 -6.58 -16.66 6.49
CA ILE A 60 -5.27 -17.30 6.74
C ILE A 60 -4.74 -16.87 8.12
N PHE A 61 -4.84 -15.58 8.43
CA PHE A 61 -4.45 -15.05 9.73
C PHE A 61 -5.24 -15.68 10.88
N LEU A 62 -6.57 -15.74 10.74
CA LEU A 62 -7.44 -16.33 11.77
C LEU A 62 -7.15 -17.82 11.97
N ALA A 63 -6.99 -18.58 10.90
CA ALA A 63 -6.65 -20.01 10.97
C ALA A 63 -5.33 -20.22 11.70
N MET A 64 -4.27 -19.47 11.32
CA MET A 64 -2.96 -19.59 11.94
C MET A 64 -2.99 -19.14 13.42
N PHE A 65 -3.70 -18.06 13.73
CA PHE A 65 -3.87 -17.59 15.11
C PHE A 65 -4.57 -18.63 15.99
N GLN A 66 -5.67 -19.22 15.49
CA GLN A 66 -6.40 -20.26 16.20
C GLN A 66 -5.55 -21.51 16.39
N THR A 67 -4.88 -21.98 15.34
CA THR A 67 -4.00 -23.15 15.39
C THR A 67 -2.88 -22.99 16.41
N LEU A 68 -2.17 -21.86 16.39
CA LEU A 68 -1.08 -21.63 17.37
C LEU A 68 -1.59 -21.53 18.80
N ARG A 69 -2.76 -20.93 19.01
CA ARG A 69 -3.38 -20.92 20.34
C ARG A 69 -3.78 -22.33 20.79
N GLU A 70 -4.42 -23.09 19.91
CA GLU A 70 -4.85 -24.46 20.20
C GLU A 70 -3.67 -25.36 20.57
N ILE A 71 -2.59 -25.30 19.77
CA ILE A 71 -1.37 -26.04 20.05
C ILE A 71 -0.79 -25.67 21.43
N GLY A 72 -0.72 -24.36 21.75
CA GLY A 72 -0.21 -23.91 23.04
C GLY A 72 -1.08 -24.31 24.24
N TYR A 73 -2.39 -24.54 24.03
CA TYR A 73 -3.29 -25.04 25.08
C TYR A 73 -3.27 -26.57 25.16
N SER A 74 -3.24 -27.28 24.04
CA SER A 74 -3.34 -28.74 24.00
C SER A 74 -2.03 -29.43 24.32
N HIS A 75 -0.90 -28.76 24.08
CA HIS A 75 0.45 -29.29 24.28
C HIS A 75 1.33 -28.29 25.08
N PRO A 76 0.98 -27.97 26.34
CA PRO A 76 1.68 -26.95 27.10
C PRO A 76 3.13 -27.30 27.44
N ASP A 77 3.47 -28.59 27.41
CA ASP A 77 4.82 -29.10 27.71
C ASP A 77 5.72 -29.16 26.47
N GLU A 78 5.17 -28.95 25.27
CA GLU A 78 5.94 -28.93 24.03
C GLU A 78 6.42 -27.51 23.70
N VAL A 79 7.69 -27.39 23.32
CA VAL A 79 8.32 -26.10 22.96
C VAL A 79 8.53 -26.04 21.45
N TYR A 80 7.86 -25.12 20.81
CA TYR A 80 7.94 -24.88 19.37
C TYR A 80 8.91 -23.73 19.05
N SER A 81 10.21 -24.01 19.12
CA SER A 81 11.25 -23.02 18.89
C SER A 81 11.49 -22.73 17.40
N PHE A 82 11.87 -21.50 17.07
CA PHE A 82 12.28 -21.11 15.74
C PHE A 82 13.77 -20.84 15.68
N TYR A 83 14.55 -21.82 15.21
CA TYR A 83 16.01 -21.74 15.02
C TYR A 83 16.78 -21.17 16.23
N GLY A 84 16.28 -21.36 17.43
CA GLY A 84 16.89 -20.79 18.64
C GLY A 84 16.75 -19.27 18.81
N MET A 85 16.15 -18.57 17.82
CA MET A 85 15.89 -17.13 17.89
C MET A 85 14.67 -16.79 18.73
N VAL A 86 13.62 -17.59 18.62
CA VAL A 86 12.40 -17.46 19.43
C VAL A 86 12.20 -18.77 20.17
N ALA A 87 12.12 -18.68 21.50
CA ALA A 87 12.07 -19.86 22.36
C ALA A 87 10.79 -20.68 22.13
N ASP A 88 9.65 -20.03 21.91
CA ASP A 88 8.36 -20.68 21.69
C ASP A 88 7.44 -19.81 20.84
N LEU A 89 7.02 -20.34 19.69
CA LEU A 89 6.15 -19.65 18.74
C LEU A 89 4.69 -19.58 19.19
N THR A 90 4.27 -20.40 20.14
CA THR A 90 2.90 -20.42 20.66
C THR A 90 2.69 -19.38 21.76
N LYS A 91 3.79 -18.97 22.45
CA LYS A 91 3.72 -17.95 23.50
C LYS A 91 3.54 -16.55 22.95
N THR A 92 2.87 -15.72 23.74
CA THR A 92 2.69 -14.29 23.44
C THR A 92 3.75 -13.44 24.15
N PRO A 93 4.10 -12.25 23.65
CA PRO A 93 4.97 -11.32 24.36
C PRO A 93 4.46 -11.03 25.79
N ALA A 94 3.14 -10.93 25.98
CA ALA A 94 2.53 -10.72 27.29
C ALA A 94 2.83 -11.84 28.30
N ASN A 95 2.94 -13.09 27.83
CA ASN A 95 3.22 -14.22 28.72
C ASN A 95 4.70 -14.34 29.06
N VAL A 96 5.60 -13.96 28.13
CA VAL A 96 7.04 -14.16 28.28
C VAL A 96 7.72 -13.03 29.07
N ILE A 97 7.07 -11.88 29.23
CA ILE A 97 7.65 -10.74 29.95
C ILE A 97 7.94 -11.07 31.42
N SER A 98 7.13 -11.97 32.03
CA SER A 98 7.34 -12.46 33.41
C SER A 98 8.56 -13.38 33.56
N ASP A 99 9.01 -14.00 32.48
CA ASP A 99 10.15 -14.92 32.45
C ASP A 99 11.50 -14.18 32.40
N GLY A 100 11.46 -12.84 32.41
CA GLY A 100 12.62 -11.97 32.43
C GLY A 100 12.96 -11.37 31.04
N PHE A 101 13.79 -10.31 31.08
CA PHE A 101 14.12 -9.54 29.88
C PHE A 101 14.85 -10.36 28.79
N GLY A 102 15.69 -11.31 29.17
CA GLY A 102 16.39 -12.17 28.21
C GLY A 102 15.44 -13.04 27.39
N ALA A 103 14.42 -13.61 28.02
CA ALA A 103 13.40 -14.40 27.35
C ALA A 103 12.47 -13.52 26.49
N PHE A 104 12.16 -12.32 26.95
CA PHE A 104 11.29 -11.36 26.27
C PHE A 104 11.95 -10.69 25.05
N PHE A 105 13.28 -10.50 25.06
CA PHE A 105 14.00 -9.74 24.03
C PHE A 105 13.71 -10.20 22.58
N PRO A 106 13.71 -11.51 22.24
CA PRO A 106 13.36 -11.95 20.88
C PRO A 106 11.94 -11.56 20.46
N TYR A 107 10.98 -11.60 21.38
CA TYR A 107 9.59 -11.19 21.11
C TYR A 107 9.48 -9.68 20.89
N LEU A 108 10.23 -8.89 21.65
CA LEU A 108 10.35 -7.45 21.44
C LEU A 108 10.90 -7.14 20.04
N VAL A 109 11.94 -7.86 19.60
CA VAL A 109 12.50 -7.71 18.25
C VAL A 109 11.45 -8.02 17.19
N LEU A 110 10.68 -9.10 17.33
CA LEU A 110 9.58 -9.43 16.40
C LEU A 110 8.52 -8.33 16.37
N MET A 111 8.11 -7.78 17.52
CA MET A 111 7.17 -6.67 17.59
C MET A 111 7.71 -5.42 16.89
N LEU A 112 8.99 -5.09 17.07
CA LEU A 112 9.62 -3.96 16.39
C LEU A 112 9.73 -4.17 14.88
N VAL A 113 10.13 -5.37 14.44
CA VAL A 113 10.14 -5.72 13.01
C VAL A 113 8.74 -5.59 12.41
N PHE A 114 7.73 -6.07 13.11
CA PHE A 114 6.33 -5.95 12.70
C PHE A 114 5.88 -4.49 12.59
N ALA A 115 6.18 -3.65 13.58
CA ALA A 115 5.86 -2.23 13.58
C ALA A 115 6.56 -1.49 12.43
N LEU A 116 7.86 -1.75 12.23
CA LEU A 116 8.64 -1.18 11.13
C LEU A 116 8.10 -1.64 9.77
N ALA A 117 7.80 -2.92 9.61
CA ALA A 117 7.26 -3.47 8.37
C ALA A 117 5.88 -2.86 8.02
N THR A 118 5.11 -2.44 9.02
CA THR A 118 3.81 -1.80 8.82
C THR A 118 3.96 -0.30 8.53
N PHE A 119 4.79 0.40 9.29
CA PHE A 119 4.91 1.86 9.23
C PHE A 119 5.85 2.35 8.12
N LEU A 120 6.97 1.68 7.89
CA LEU A 120 8.00 2.11 6.94
C LEU A 120 7.50 2.28 5.50
N PRO A 121 6.73 1.33 4.91
CA PRO A 121 6.18 1.52 3.56
C PRO A 121 5.30 2.75 3.46
N MET A 122 4.53 3.04 4.50
CA MET A 122 3.66 4.20 4.55
C MET A 122 4.46 5.50 4.57
N VAL A 123 5.50 5.58 5.37
CA VAL A 123 6.42 6.75 5.39
C VAL A 123 7.05 6.93 4.02
N LEU A 124 7.64 5.87 3.44
CA LEU A 124 8.33 5.93 2.16
C LEU A 124 7.42 6.36 1.00
N GLN A 125 6.15 5.96 1.02
CA GLN A 125 5.18 6.36 0.00
C GLN A 125 4.77 7.83 0.12
N ASN A 126 4.80 8.40 1.34
CA ASN A 126 4.32 9.74 1.62
C ASN A 126 5.41 10.82 1.72
N ILE A 127 6.69 10.47 1.57
CA ILE A 127 7.81 11.43 1.63
C ILE A 127 7.67 12.57 0.62
N LYS A 128 7.09 12.30 -0.55
CA LYS A 128 6.93 13.26 -1.65
C LYS A 128 5.62 14.06 -1.59
N ASN A 129 4.76 13.79 -0.62
CA ASN A 129 3.49 14.47 -0.50
C ASN A 129 3.66 15.83 0.18
N ASP A 130 2.70 16.72 -0.05
CA ASP A 130 2.61 18.00 0.65
C ASP A 130 2.54 17.81 2.17
N SER A 131 3.04 18.81 2.92
CA SER A 131 3.20 18.72 4.36
C SER A 131 1.91 18.39 5.12
N ALA A 132 0.78 19.01 4.74
CA ALA A 132 -0.52 18.79 5.40
C ALA A 132 -1.03 17.35 5.21
N GLN A 133 -1.05 16.87 3.97
CA GLN A 133 -1.48 15.51 3.66
C GLN A 133 -0.53 14.46 4.24
N ARG A 134 0.78 14.73 4.16
CA ARG A 134 1.79 13.86 4.77
C ARG A 134 1.57 13.71 6.27
N ASN A 135 1.32 14.81 6.99
CA ASN A 135 1.07 14.79 8.42
C ASN A 135 -0.19 13.98 8.77
N GLN A 136 -1.29 14.19 8.03
CA GLN A 136 -2.51 13.42 8.23
C GLN A 136 -2.29 11.91 8.02
N MET A 137 -1.59 11.53 6.95
CA MET A 137 -1.25 10.12 6.66
C MET A 137 -0.32 9.53 7.71
N LEU A 138 0.67 10.29 8.19
CA LEU A 138 1.58 9.83 9.24
C LEU A 138 0.88 9.66 10.59
N ILE A 139 -0.03 10.56 10.94
CA ILE A 139 -0.84 10.45 12.17
C ILE A 139 -1.72 9.20 12.09
N MET A 140 -2.47 9.03 10.97
CA MET A 140 -3.33 7.87 10.78
C MET A 140 -2.53 6.56 10.81
N GLY A 141 -1.35 6.52 10.16
CA GLY A 141 -0.47 5.37 10.17
C GLY A 141 0.16 5.11 11.54
N GLY A 142 0.53 6.16 12.25
CA GLY A 142 1.02 6.06 13.63
C GLY A 142 -0.02 5.43 14.56
N VAL A 143 -1.25 5.95 14.53
CA VAL A 143 -2.39 5.39 15.30
C VAL A 143 -2.61 3.92 14.94
N MET A 144 -2.63 3.60 13.65
CA MET A 144 -2.79 2.21 13.20
C MET A 144 -1.64 1.31 13.66
N THR A 145 -0.40 1.82 13.64
CA THR A 145 0.78 1.06 14.11
C THR A 145 0.70 0.81 15.62
N ILE A 146 0.30 1.79 16.42
CA ILE A 146 0.10 1.63 17.87
C ILE A 146 -0.97 0.58 18.14
N PHE A 147 -2.09 0.65 17.42
CA PHE A 147 -3.17 -0.34 17.53
C PHE A 147 -2.69 -1.75 17.15
N MET A 148 -1.88 -1.87 16.11
CA MET A 148 -1.28 -3.15 15.70
C MET A 148 -0.28 -3.67 16.73
N LEU A 149 0.52 -2.79 17.36
CA LEU A 149 1.41 -3.18 18.46
C LEU A 149 0.62 -3.68 19.68
N TRP A 150 -0.51 -3.07 19.98
CA TRP A 150 -1.40 -3.54 21.04
C TRP A 150 -1.95 -4.94 20.76
N ILE A 151 -2.39 -5.21 19.53
CA ILE A 151 -2.80 -6.56 19.10
C ILE A 151 -1.63 -7.54 19.18
N SER A 152 -0.43 -7.13 18.74
CA SER A 152 0.76 -7.99 18.72
C SER A 152 1.20 -8.41 20.11
N TRP A 153 0.93 -7.60 21.14
CA TRP A 153 1.19 -7.91 22.54
C TRP A 153 0.49 -9.20 23.02
N SER A 154 -0.72 -9.44 22.51
CA SER A 154 -1.57 -10.60 22.85
C SER A 154 -1.53 -11.71 21.80
N SER A 155 -0.71 -11.55 20.77
CA SER A 155 -0.63 -12.51 19.65
C SER A 155 0.54 -13.48 19.83
N PRO A 156 0.36 -14.78 19.47
CA PRO A 156 1.46 -15.75 19.45
C PRO A 156 2.62 -15.27 18.58
N ALA A 157 3.86 -15.55 19.00
CA ALA A 157 5.06 -15.13 18.27
C ALA A 157 5.12 -15.66 16.84
N GLY A 158 4.58 -16.85 16.58
CA GLY A 158 4.48 -17.41 15.22
C GLY A 158 3.66 -16.55 14.26
N VAL A 159 2.60 -15.88 14.75
CA VAL A 159 1.80 -14.93 13.98
C VAL A 159 2.63 -13.71 13.60
N LEU A 160 3.38 -13.16 14.57
CA LEU A 160 4.25 -12.00 14.34
C LEU A 160 5.37 -12.31 13.36
N LEU A 161 5.97 -13.50 13.48
CA LEU A 161 7.00 -13.99 12.57
C LEU A 161 6.48 -14.13 11.14
N PHE A 162 5.33 -14.79 10.97
CA PHE A 162 4.68 -14.94 9.67
C PHE A 162 4.36 -13.59 9.02
N TRP A 163 3.81 -12.65 9.78
CA TRP A 163 3.47 -11.32 9.28
C TRP A 163 4.73 -10.53 8.91
N GLY A 164 5.74 -10.54 9.77
CA GLY A 164 7.03 -9.90 9.53
C GLY A 164 7.69 -10.42 8.26
N ALA A 165 7.79 -11.74 8.10
CA ALA A 165 8.35 -12.39 6.92
C ALA A 165 7.54 -12.06 5.65
N SER A 166 6.22 -12.15 5.73
CA SER A 166 5.31 -11.81 4.61
C SER A 166 5.45 -10.35 4.20
N SER A 167 5.61 -9.43 5.17
CA SER A 167 5.78 -7.99 4.91
C SER A 167 7.11 -7.70 4.20
N VAL A 168 8.21 -8.32 4.64
CA VAL A 168 9.53 -8.17 3.98
C VAL A 168 9.46 -8.65 2.53
N ILE A 169 8.88 -9.83 2.30
CA ILE A 169 8.69 -10.38 0.95
C ILE A 169 7.81 -9.45 0.12
N GLY A 170 6.72 -8.94 0.70
CA GLY A 170 5.81 -8.00 0.06
C GLY A 170 6.49 -6.70 -0.37
N ILE A 171 7.33 -6.11 0.50
CA ILE A 171 8.09 -4.89 0.20
C ILE A 171 9.06 -5.14 -0.96
N LEU A 172 9.82 -6.24 -0.92
CA LEU A 172 10.76 -6.60 -1.99
C LEU A 172 10.03 -6.78 -3.32
N GLN A 173 8.95 -7.54 -3.32
CA GLN A 173 8.12 -7.77 -4.50
C GLN A 173 7.54 -6.47 -5.05
N GLN A 174 7.03 -5.60 -4.18
CA GLN A 174 6.51 -4.29 -4.56
C GLN A 174 7.58 -3.44 -5.23
N GLN A 175 8.77 -3.35 -4.65
CA GLN A 175 9.86 -2.55 -5.22
C GLN A 175 10.32 -3.07 -6.58
N LEU A 176 10.49 -4.39 -6.74
CA LEU A 176 10.90 -5.00 -8.00
C LEU A 176 9.87 -4.74 -9.11
N THR A 177 8.59 -4.94 -8.80
CA THR A 177 7.52 -4.74 -9.78
C THR A 177 7.33 -3.27 -10.13
N MET A 178 7.45 -2.36 -9.16
CA MET A 178 7.38 -0.92 -9.43
C MET A 178 8.53 -0.45 -10.33
N ARG A 179 9.74 -0.96 -10.12
CA ARG A 179 10.89 -0.67 -11.01
C ARG A 179 10.63 -1.19 -12.43
N HIS A 180 10.06 -2.38 -12.56
CA HIS A 180 9.71 -2.95 -13.87
C HIS A 180 8.64 -2.11 -14.58
N LEU A 181 7.56 -1.75 -13.90
CA LEU A 181 6.48 -0.93 -14.47
C LEU A 181 6.97 0.45 -14.92
N LYS A 182 7.81 1.12 -14.12
CA LYS A 182 8.42 2.40 -14.50
C LYS A 182 9.31 2.28 -15.73
N ARG A 183 10.06 1.18 -15.87
CA ARG A 183 10.89 0.94 -17.08
C ARG A 183 10.02 0.72 -18.32
N VAL A 184 8.99 -0.09 -18.21
CA VAL A 184 8.06 -0.36 -19.32
C VAL A 184 7.35 0.93 -19.76
N GLU A 185 6.97 1.78 -18.83
CA GLU A 185 6.35 3.06 -19.13
C GLU A 185 7.32 4.03 -19.82
N ALA A 186 8.54 4.15 -19.30
CA ALA A 186 9.57 5.00 -19.92
C ALA A 186 9.89 4.54 -21.35
N GLN A 187 9.94 3.24 -21.60
CA GLN A 187 10.11 2.69 -22.95
C GLN A 187 8.92 3.00 -23.86
N ALA A 188 7.69 2.87 -23.34
CA ALA A 188 6.48 3.18 -24.10
C ALA A 188 6.38 4.69 -24.43
N GLU A 189 6.84 5.55 -23.53
CA GLU A 189 6.90 7.00 -23.74
C GLU A 189 7.98 7.37 -24.74
N ALA A 190 9.17 6.79 -24.65
CA ALA A 190 10.25 6.96 -25.63
C ALA A 190 9.82 6.53 -27.05
N ALA A 191 9.14 5.38 -27.16
CA ALA A 191 8.60 4.90 -28.43
C ALA A 191 7.50 5.82 -29.01
N ARG A 192 6.74 6.53 -28.15
CA ARG A 192 5.75 7.53 -28.57
C ARG A 192 6.39 8.81 -29.11
N ILE A 193 7.51 9.21 -28.54
CA ILE A 193 8.26 10.41 -28.99
C ILE A 193 8.95 10.14 -30.33
N GLU A 194 9.36 8.88 -30.59
CA GLU A 194 10.03 8.48 -31.82
C GLU A 194 9.08 8.42 -33.04
N VAL A 195 7.78 8.37 -32.83
CA VAL A 195 6.79 8.61 -33.88
C VAL A 195 6.69 10.13 -34.09
N GLU A 196 7.54 10.68 -34.94
CA GLU A 196 7.47 12.09 -35.40
C GLU A 196 6.01 12.43 -35.77
N PRO A 197 5.51 13.59 -35.34
CA PRO A 197 4.21 14.05 -35.83
C PRO A 197 4.37 14.24 -37.34
N VAL A 198 3.67 13.39 -38.11
CA VAL A 198 3.50 13.58 -39.55
C VAL A 198 3.03 15.02 -39.71
N LYS A 199 3.90 15.91 -40.21
CA LYS A 199 3.53 17.25 -40.62
C LYS A 199 2.50 17.09 -41.73
N VAL A 200 1.22 17.04 -41.35
CA VAL A 200 0.14 17.10 -42.31
C VAL A 200 0.14 18.52 -42.83
N ASP A 201 0.76 18.69 -44.00
CA ASP A 201 0.75 19.94 -44.75
C ASP A 201 -0.71 20.12 -45.24
N VAL A 202 -1.51 20.76 -44.38
CA VAL A 202 -2.90 21.11 -44.73
C VAL A 202 -2.81 22.32 -45.65
N GLU A 203 -2.60 22.11 -46.96
CA GLU A 203 -2.91 23.12 -47.95
C GLU A 203 -4.39 23.50 -47.83
N ARG A 204 -4.63 24.58 -47.11
CA ARG A 204 -5.95 25.18 -47.07
C ARG A 204 -6.29 25.75 -48.45
N LYS A 205 -6.99 24.97 -49.28
CA LYS A 205 -7.62 25.49 -50.50
C LYS A 205 -8.43 26.74 -50.15
N ALA A 206 -8.01 27.86 -50.73
CA ALA A 206 -8.67 29.14 -50.55
C ALA A 206 -10.19 29.01 -50.85
N LYS A 207 -11.06 29.39 -49.91
CA LYS A 207 -12.49 29.38 -50.12
C LYS A 207 -12.83 30.23 -51.33
N LYS A 208 -13.39 29.63 -52.42
CA LYS A 208 -13.98 30.38 -53.57
C LYS A 208 -14.99 31.40 -53.04
N LYS A 209 -14.74 32.69 -53.34
CA LYS A 209 -15.69 33.76 -53.03
C LYS A 209 -17.02 33.45 -53.73
N ARG A 210 -18.11 33.42 -52.96
CA ARG A 210 -19.46 33.31 -53.52
C ARG A 210 -19.74 34.55 -54.39
N PRO A 211 -20.32 34.38 -55.59
CA PRO A 211 -20.69 35.54 -56.44
C PRO A 211 -21.79 36.36 -55.72
N ALA A 212 -21.63 37.67 -55.79
CA ALA A 212 -22.59 38.63 -55.25
C ALA A 212 -23.97 38.44 -55.90
N LYS A 213 -25.02 38.31 -55.08
CA LYS A 213 -26.42 38.36 -55.57
C LYS A 213 -26.66 39.73 -56.17
N LYS A 214 -26.94 39.79 -57.49
CA LYS A 214 -27.51 40.97 -58.11
C LYS A 214 -29.00 41.09 -57.67
N HIS A 215 -29.33 42.22 -57.10
CA HIS A 215 -30.72 42.68 -56.93
C HIS A 215 -31.25 43.24 -58.22
#